data_b622b1aec7fb528190f97f09ee7760bf
#
_entry.id   b622b1aec7fb528190f97f09ee7760bf
#
_cell.length_a   1.000
_cell.length_b   1.000
_cell.length_c   1.000
_cell.angle_alpha   90.00
_cell.angle_beta   90.00
_cell.angle_gamma   90.00
#
_symmetry.space_group_name_H-M   'P 1'
#
loop_
_entity.id
_entity.type
_entity.pdbx_description
1 polymer ?
#
loop_
_entity_poly.entity_id
_entity_poly.type
_entity_poly.pdbx_seq_one_letter_code
_entity_poly.pdbx_strand_id
1 'polypeptide(L)'
;SLTKGGMTLFSVEKQQKILKKLHSLSTKISSGGSAANTIHGLSVLGGKTYYIGRVANDVYGKHYAEDMLSCGVAFPGTGNGFSNTGTCVILVTPDSERTMLTHLGVSSLLHPDNVDEKTIENSGMVYIEGYLWTGENTRNAAEKLAQIAKKNKTPVAFTLSDAFVVSSFKKQLTDFIRHNVDILFCNDLEAKAMIETEDLQKAFSGLKEM
;
A
#
# COMPACT_ATOMS: atom_id res chain seq x y z
N SER A 1 11.54 0.51 -21.51
CA SER A 1 12.46 -0.50 -20.94
C SER A 1 12.01 -0.81 -19.52
N LEU A 2 12.11 -2.08 -19.11
CA LEU A 2 11.90 -2.48 -17.73
C LEU A 2 13.19 -2.25 -16.94
N THR A 3 13.08 -1.68 -15.76
CA THR A 3 14.19 -1.60 -14.81
C THR A 3 14.17 -2.87 -13.97
N LYS A 4 15.22 -3.69 -14.05
CA LYS A 4 15.37 -4.90 -13.24
C LYS A 4 15.38 -4.52 -11.75
N GLY A 5 14.69 -5.30 -10.93
CA GLY A 5 14.56 -5.03 -9.49
C GLY A 5 13.59 -3.90 -9.12
N GLY A 6 12.99 -3.22 -10.12
CA GLY A 6 12.08 -2.11 -9.91
C GLY A 6 10.61 -2.47 -10.11
N MET A 7 9.73 -1.52 -9.73
CA MET A 7 8.29 -1.57 -9.99
C MET A 7 7.94 -0.67 -11.18
N THR A 8 7.07 -1.16 -12.05
CA THR A 8 6.55 -0.39 -13.18
C THR A 8 5.04 -0.59 -13.29
N LEU A 9 4.30 0.50 -13.51
CA LEU A 9 2.87 0.43 -13.76
C LEU A 9 2.59 -0.12 -15.16
N PHE A 10 1.68 -1.07 -15.23
CA PHE A 10 1.29 -1.79 -16.44
C PHE A 10 -0.22 -1.77 -16.65
N SER A 11 -0.66 -1.76 -17.91
CA SER A 11 -2.05 -2.10 -18.21
C SER A 11 -2.27 -3.61 -18.18
N VAL A 12 -3.53 -4.02 -17.98
CA VAL A 12 -3.94 -5.45 -18.00
C VAL A 12 -3.48 -6.14 -19.29
N GLU A 13 -3.65 -5.48 -20.44
CA GLU A 13 -3.30 -6.04 -21.75
C GLU A 13 -1.78 -6.29 -21.86
N LYS A 14 -0.96 -5.39 -21.32
CA LYS A 14 0.48 -5.56 -21.29
C LYS A 14 0.90 -6.72 -20.37
N GLN A 15 0.28 -6.82 -19.19
CA GLN A 15 0.52 -7.97 -18.28
C GLN A 15 0.15 -9.29 -18.94
N GLN A 16 -1.04 -9.38 -19.57
CA GLN A 16 -1.50 -10.59 -20.27
C GLN A 16 -0.58 -11.00 -21.40
N LYS A 17 -0.03 -10.03 -22.18
CA LYS A 17 0.96 -10.32 -23.23
C LYS A 17 2.24 -10.95 -22.66
N ILE A 18 2.68 -10.49 -21.48
CA ILE A 18 3.85 -11.07 -20.80
C ILE A 18 3.53 -12.47 -20.29
N LEU A 19 2.42 -12.65 -19.58
CA LEU A 19 1.99 -13.95 -19.06
C LEU A 19 1.84 -14.99 -20.19
N LYS A 20 1.30 -14.60 -21.35
CA LYS A 20 1.25 -15.47 -22.53
C LYS A 20 2.62 -15.90 -23.03
N LYS A 21 3.64 -15.04 -22.96
CA LYS A 21 5.04 -15.40 -23.34
C LYS A 21 5.69 -16.32 -22.31
N LEU A 22 5.25 -16.27 -21.07
CA LEU A 22 5.81 -17.02 -19.94
C LEU A 22 4.97 -18.26 -19.58
N HIS A 23 4.03 -18.67 -20.44
CA HIS A 23 3.09 -19.77 -20.18
C HIS A 23 3.73 -21.11 -19.84
N SER A 24 4.98 -21.34 -20.27
CA SER A 24 5.76 -22.54 -19.94
C SER A 24 6.41 -22.51 -18.55
N LEU A 25 6.41 -21.37 -17.90
CA LEU A 25 6.95 -21.23 -16.55
C LEU A 25 5.88 -21.54 -15.49
N SER A 26 6.33 -22.14 -14.39
CA SER A 26 5.46 -22.32 -13.23
C SER A 26 5.07 -20.94 -12.65
N THR A 27 3.78 -20.74 -12.45
CA THR A 27 3.23 -19.53 -11.83
C THR A 27 2.55 -19.86 -10.51
N LYS A 28 2.72 -18.99 -9.52
CA LYS A 28 2.00 -19.05 -8.24
C LYS A 28 1.17 -17.78 -8.08
N ILE A 29 -0.07 -17.93 -7.66
CA ILE A 29 -0.92 -16.81 -7.25
C ILE A 29 -0.82 -16.69 -5.73
N SER A 30 -0.68 -15.47 -5.25
CA SER A 30 -0.62 -15.17 -3.82
C SER A 30 -1.21 -13.78 -3.60
N SER A 31 -1.94 -13.62 -2.52
CA SER A 31 -2.36 -12.28 -2.08
C SER A 31 -1.13 -11.44 -1.74
N GLY A 32 -1.21 -10.14 -1.99
CA GLY A 32 -0.11 -9.23 -1.78
C GLY A 32 -0.60 -7.79 -1.63
N GLY A 33 0.34 -6.89 -1.66
CA GLY A 33 0.17 -5.47 -1.36
C GLY A 33 0.89 -5.12 -0.06
N SER A 34 1.54 -3.97 -0.01
CA SER A 34 2.40 -3.58 1.10
C SER A 34 1.64 -3.52 2.43
N ALA A 35 0.54 -2.76 2.50
CA ALA A 35 -0.30 -2.69 3.69
C ALA A 35 -0.95 -4.04 4.04
N ALA A 36 -1.37 -4.79 3.02
CA ALA A 36 -1.96 -6.11 3.23
C ALA A 36 -0.97 -7.08 3.86
N ASN A 37 0.29 -7.08 3.40
CA ASN A 37 1.35 -7.92 3.99
C ASN A 37 1.62 -7.55 5.45
N THR A 38 1.61 -6.26 5.77
CA THR A 38 1.77 -5.76 7.15
C THR A 38 0.62 -6.24 8.04
N ILE A 39 -0.61 -6.09 7.60
CA ILE A 39 -1.82 -6.49 8.34
C ILE A 39 -1.93 -8.02 8.46
N HIS A 40 -1.59 -8.75 7.40
CA HIS A 40 -1.51 -10.21 7.43
C HIS A 40 -0.47 -10.68 8.47
N GLY A 41 0.74 -10.11 8.46
CA GLY A 41 1.78 -10.43 9.44
C GLY A 41 1.32 -10.17 10.88
N LEU A 42 0.65 -9.05 11.11
CA LEU A 42 0.09 -8.72 12.43
C LEU A 42 -1.01 -9.71 12.85
N SER A 43 -1.87 -10.13 11.92
CA SER A 43 -2.90 -11.13 12.20
C SER A 43 -2.31 -12.50 12.59
N VAL A 44 -1.30 -12.96 11.86
CA VAL A 44 -0.58 -14.21 12.17
C VAL A 44 0.10 -14.16 13.55
N LEU A 45 0.50 -12.98 14.00
CA LEU A 45 1.05 -12.77 15.36
C LEU A 45 -0.05 -12.65 16.44
N GLY A 46 -1.31 -12.88 16.08
CA GLY A 46 -2.45 -12.86 17.01
C GLY A 46 -3.11 -11.49 17.20
N GLY A 47 -2.76 -10.50 16.39
CA GLY A 47 -3.40 -9.18 16.39
C GLY A 47 -4.81 -9.27 15.80
N LYS A 48 -5.74 -8.48 16.33
CA LYS A 48 -7.05 -8.24 15.68
C LYS A 48 -6.86 -7.20 14.58
N THR A 49 -7.12 -7.57 13.35
CA THR A 49 -6.79 -6.76 12.18
C THR A 49 -8.00 -6.49 11.29
N TYR A 50 -8.01 -5.28 10.73
CA TYR A 50 -8.98 -4.85 9.74
C TYR A 50 -8.24 -4.18 8.58
N TYR A 51 -8.59 -4.51 7.35
CA TYR A 51 -7.95 -3.97 6.17
C TYR A 51 -8.93 -3.18 5.32
N ILE A 52 -8.62 -1.93 5.03
CA ILE A 52 -9.38 -1.07 4.12
C ILE A 52 -8.68 -1.07 2.77
N GLY A 53 -9.32 -1.67 1.78
CA GLY A 53 -8.83 -1.78 0.42
C GLY A 53 -9.97 -2.10 -0.55
N ARG A 54 -9.66 -2.24 -1.85
CA ARG A 54 -10.67 -2.58 -2.86
C ARG A 54 -10.19 -3.69 -3.77
N VAL A 55 -11.09 -4.66 -4.00
CA VAL A 55 -10.96 -5.70 -5.02
C VAL A 55 -12.22 -5.72 -5.86
N ALA A 56 -12.14 -6.18 -7.12
CA ALA A 56 -13.30 -6.37 -7.98
C ALA A 56 -14.01 -7.69 -7.68
N ASN A 57 -15.21 -7.86 -8.21
CA ASN A 57 -15.94 -9.14 -8.16
C ASN A 57 -15.47 -10.06 -9.31
N ASP A 58 -14.19 -10.35 -9.34
CA ASP A 58 -13.53 -11.27 -10.27
C ASP A 58 -12.84 -12.42 -9.52
N VAL A 59 -12.21 -13.33 -10.27
CA VAL A 59 -11.51 -14.49 -9.69
C VAL A 59 -10.42 -14.08 -8.72
N TYR A 60 -9.64 -13.04 -9.06
CA TYR A 60 -8.56 -12.55 -8.20
C TYR A 60 -9.08 -11.86 -6.94
N GLY A 61 -10.16 -11.09 -7.06
CA GLY A 61 -10.79 -10.43 -5.91
C GLY A 61 -11.40 -11.40 -4.93
N LYS A 62 -12.05 -12.47 -5.42
CA LYS A 62 -12.56 -13.56 -4.57
C LYS A 62 -11.43 -14.29 -3.85
N HIS A 63 -10.39 -14.69 -4.59
CA HIS A 63 -9.21 -15.33 -4.01
C HIS A 63 -8.57 -14.45 -2.92
N TYR A 64 -8.41 -13.16 -3.20
CA TYR A 64 -7.84 -12.21 -2.24
C TYR A 64 -8.68 -12.08 -0.97
N ALA A 65 -10.00 -11.95 -1.11
CA ALA A 65 -10.90 -11.81 0.03
C ALA A 65 -10.91 -13.08 0.90
N GLU A 66 -10.96 -14.25 0.27
CA GLU A 66 -10.90 -15.56 0.95
C GLU A 66 -9.58 -15.75 1.69
N ASP A 67 -8.46 -15.38 1.07
CA ASP A 67 -7.13 -15.49 1.66
C ASP A 67 -6.99 -14.56 2.88
N MET A 68 -7.40 -13.30 2.77
CA MET A 68 -7.39 -12.34 3.90
C MET A 68 -8.23 -12.85 5.07
N LEU A 69 -9.43 -13.36 4.81
CA LEU A 69 -10.33 -13.91 5.84
C LEU A 69 -9.74 -15.17 6.48
N SER A 70 -9.11 -16.07 5.69
CA SER A 70 -8.48 -17.28 6.19
C SER A 70 -7.33 -17.00 7.14
N CYS A 71 -6.67 -15.85 6.97
CA CYS A 71 -5.61 -15.37 7.85
C CYS A 71 -6.12 -14.56 9.05
N GLY A 72 -7.44 -14.46 9.23
CA GLY A 72 -8.06 -13.73 10.35
C GLY A 72 -8.14 -12.22 10.17
N VAL A 73 -7.89 -11.70 8.97
CA VAL A 73 -8.02 -10.27 8.64
C VAL A 73 -9.47 -9.97 8.26
N ALA A 74 -10.13 -9.06 8.98
CA ALA A 74 -11.42 -8.54 8.56
C ALA A 74 -11.26 -7.64 7.32
N PHE A 75 -11.86 -8.06 6.21
CA PHE A 75 -11.75 -7.38 4.91
C PHE A 75 -13.12 -7.27 4.23
N PRO A 76 -13.82 -6.13 4.33
CA PRO A 76 -15.10 -5.93 3.66
C PRO A 76 -14.97 -5.46 2.20
N GLY A 77 -13.77 -5.34 1.67
CA GLY A 77 -13.37 -4.59 0.48
C GLY A 77 -13.82 -5.12 -0.87
N THR A 78 -14.94 -5.82 -0.98
CA THR A 78 -15.53 -6.19 -2.26
C THR A 78 -16.25 -4.99 -2.89
N GLY A 79 -15.71 -4.46 -3.98
CA GLY A 79 -16.34 -3.38 -4.73
C GLY A 79 -17.24 -3.87 -5.85
N ASN A 80 -18.37 -3.22 -6.04
CA ASN A 80 -19.16 -3.29 -7.26
C ASN A 80 -18.45 -2.42 -8.32
N GLY A 81 -17.65 -3.01 -9.20
CA GLY A 81 -16.91 -2.21 -10.18
C GLY A 81 -16.78 -2.91 -11.52
N PHE A 82 -16.83 -2.12 -12.58
CA PHE A 82 -16.61 -2.55 -13.98
C PHE A 82 -15.12 -2.70 -14.33
N SER A 83 -14.22 -2.68 -13.36
CA SER A 83 -12.78 -2.83 -13.54
C SER A 83 -12.27 -4.10 -12.85
N ASN A 84 -11.03 -4.47 -13.12
CA ASN A 84 -10.41 -5.68 -12.59
C ASN A 84 -9.74 -5.43 -11.23
N THR A 85 -9.60 -6.49 -10.45
CA THR A 85 -8.74 -6.47 -9.25
C THR A 85 -7.31 -6.09 -9.61
N GLY A 86 -6.66 -5.32 -8.75
CA GLY A 86 -5.25 -5.00 -8.88
C GLY A 86 -4.39 -6.26 -8.86
N THR A 87 -3.42 -6.34 -9.78
CA THR A 87 -2.52 -7.48 -9.93
C THR A 87 -1.08 -7.03 -10.11
N CYS A 88 -0.14 -7.82 -9.64
CA CYS A 88 1.28 -7.61 -9.88
C CYS A 88 1.90 -8.90 -10.43
N VAL A 89 2.44 -8.83 -11.64
CA VAL A 89 3.27 -9.92 -12.19
C VAL A 89 4.69 -9.70 -11.70
N ILE A 90 5.20 -10.62 -10.89
CA ILE A 90 6.53 -10.55 -10.32
C ILE A 90 7.43 -11.51 -11.08
N LEU A 91 8.44 -10.97 -11.74
CA LEU A 91 9.50 -11.73 -12.42
C LEU A 91 10.66 -11.88 -11.45
N VAL A 92 10.94 -13.12 -11.04
CA VAL A 92 12.08 -13.43 -10.17
C VAL A 92 13.21 -13.97 -11.04
N THR A 93 14.36 -13.33 -10.99
CA THR A 93 15.58 -13.77 -11.73
C THR A 93 16.48 -14.62 -10.84
N PRO A 94 17.43 -15.43 -11.42
CA PRO A 94 18.28 -16.35 -10.64
C PRO A 94 19.11 -15.68 -9.53
N ASP A 95 19.37 -14.39 -9.65
CA ASP A 95 20.04 -13.58 -8.62
C ASP A 95 19.07 -13.01 -7.54
N SER A 96 17.85 -13.55 -7.48
CA SER A 96 16.79 -13.19 -6.52
C SER A 96 16.21 -11.78 -6.66
N GLU A 97 16.52 -11.07 -7.74
CA GLU A 97 15.91 -9.78 -8.05
C GLU A 97 14.45 -9.94 -8.46
N ARG A 98 13.60 -9.06 -7.96
CA ARG A 98 12.16 -9.05 -8.23
C ARG A 98 11.77 -7.83 -9.05
N THR A 99 11.42 -8.04 -10.31
CA THR A 99 10.87 -6.98 -11.17
C THR A 99 9.35 -7.05 -11.16
N MET A 100 8.71 -5.98 -10.74
CA MET A 100 7.27 -5.91 -10.49
C MET A 100 6.55 -5.14 -11.59
N LEU A 101 5.57 -5.79 -12.22
CA LEU A 101 4.73 -5.23 -13.28
C LEU A 101 3.33 -5.08 -12.70
N THR A 102 3.00 -3.89 -12.21
CA THR A 102 1.82 -3.64 -11.38
C THR A 102 0.68 -3.01 -12.18
N HIS A 103 -0.49 -3.62 -12.11
CA HIS A 103 -1.76 -3.04 -12.53
C HIS A 103 -2.60 -2.76 -11.28
N LEU A 104 -2.93 -1.49 -11.04
CA LEU A 104 -3.61 -1.10 -9.80
C LEU A 104 -5.10 -1.53 -9.77
N GLY A 105 -5.75 -1.63 -10.94
CA GLY A 105 -7.16 -1.99 -11.01
C GLY A 105 -8.04 -1.12 -10.12
N VAL A 106 -9.05 -1.73 -9.50
CA VAL A 106 -9.98 -1.04 -8.58
C VAL A 106 -9.34 -0.55 -7.29
N SER A 107 -8.12 -0.98 -6.95
CA SER A 107 -7.43 -0.48 -5.75
C SER A 107 -7.14 1.02 -5.83
N SER A 108 -6.90 1.55 -7.05
CA SER A 108 -6.74 2.99 -7.30
C SER A 108 -8.03 3.80 -7.13
N LEU A 109 -9.17 3.14 -6.98
CA LEU A 109 -10.48 3.75 -6.77
C LEU A 109 -10.91 3.76 -5.30
N LEU A 110 -9.99 3.52 -4.36
CA LEU A 110 -10.28 3.68 -2.94
C LEU A 110 -10.74 5.12 -2.70
N HIS A 111 -11.90 5.24 -2.05
CA HIS A 111 -12.59 6.52 -1.86
C HIS A 111 -12.85 6.79 -0.37
N PRO A 112 -12.97 8.04 0.08
CA PRO A 112 -13.32 8.38 1.45
C PRO A 112 -14.56 7.65 2.00
N ASP A 113 -15.54 7.30 1.15
CA ASP A 113 -16.73 6.54 1.56
C ASP A 113 -16.44 5.08 1.94
N ASN A 114 -15.26 4.57 1.60
CA ASN A 114 -14.81 3.24 2.01
C ASN A 114 -14.24 3.24 3.45
N VAL A 115 -14.07 4.41 4.05
CA VAL A 115 -13.54 4.57 5.41
C VAL A 115 -14.69 4.52 6.40
N ASP A 116 -14.77 3.43 7.16
CA ASP A 116 -15.78 3.24 8.21
C ASP A 116 -15.31 3.84 9.54
N GLU A 117 -16.01 4.88 10.00
CA GLU A 117 -15.67 5.61 11.22
C GLU A 117 -15.71 4.71 12.46
N LYS A 118 -16.72 3.85 12.58
CA LYS A 118 -16.86 2.91 13.70
C LYS A 118 -15.68 1.97 13.86
N THR A 119 -15.15 1.47 12.73
CA THR A 119 -13.98 0.58 12.75
C THR A 119 -12.76 1.32 13.30
N ILE A 120 -12.57 2.58 12.89
CA ILE A 120 -11.43 3.38 13.35
C ILE A 120 -11.56 3.74 14.82
N GLU A 121 -12.76 4.11 15.29
CA GLU A 121 -13.05 4.39 16.69
C GLU A 121 -12.71 3.21 17.63
N ASN A 122 -12.86 1.99 17.13
CA ASN A 122 -12.57 0.75 17.88
C ASN A 122 -11.17 0.19 17.62
N SER A 123 -10.33 0.92 16.89
CA SER A 123 -8.97 0.50 16.57
C SER A 123 -7.96 1.04 17.59
N GLY A 124 -6.99 0.21 17.96
CA GLY A 124 -5.87 0.62 18.82
C GLY A 124 -4.81 1.41 18.05
N MET A 125 -4.76 1.29 16.71
CA MET A 125 -3.85 1.99 15.83
C MET A 125 -4.36 1.92 14.41
N VAL A 126 -4.07 2.93 13.59
CA VAL A 126 -4.24 2.90 12.14
C VAL A 126 -2.90 2.95 11.44
N TYR A 127 -2.76 2.23 10.31
CA TYR A 127 -1.57 2.20 9.48
C TYR A 127 -1.90 2.70 8.09
N ILE A 128 -1.16 3.67 7.60
CA ILE A 128 -1.39 4.35 6.32
C ILE A 128 -0.11 4.29 5.48
N GLU A 129 -0.25 4.18 4.16
CA GLU A 129 0.87 4.13 3.23
C GLU A 129 0.97 5.37 2.35
N GLY A 130 2.19 5.83 2.11
CA GLY A 130 2.51 6.94 1.21
C GLY A 130 2.05 6.70 -0.23
N TYR A 131 1.97 5.43 -0.67
CA TYR A 131 1.43 5.10 -2.00
C TYR A 131 0.05 5.69 -2.26
N LEU A 132 -0.75 5.96 -1.23
CA LEU A 132 -2.09 6.56 -1.37
C LEU A 132 -2.05 7.99 -1.92
N TRP A 133 -0.90 8.68 -1.86
CA TRP A 133 -0.71 10.01 -2.46
C TRP A 133 -0.65 9.99 -3.99
N THR A 134 -0.45 8.83 -4.61
CA THR A 134 -0.43 8.70 -6.08
C THR A 134 -1.78 8.88 -6.76
N GLY A 135 -2.87 8.94 -6.00
CA GLY A 135 -4.22 9.20 -6.50
C GLY A 135 -4.97 10.18 -5.60
N GLU A 136 -5.79 11.04 -6.16
CA GLU A 136 -6.54 12.03 -5.40
C GLU A 136 -7.54 11.39 -4.43
N ASN A 137 -8.36 10.45 -4.91
CA ASN A 137 -9.34 9.77 -4.07
C ASN A 137 -8.69 8.94 -2.97
N THR A 138 -7.61 8.24 -3.27
CA THR A 138 -6.87 7.43 -2.29
C THR A 138 -6.22 8.29 -1.22
N ARG A 139 -5.66 9.45 -1.60
CA ARG A 139 -5.15 10.44 -0.67
C ARG A 139 -6.26 10.99 0.23
N ASN A 140 -7.39 11.39 -0.34
CA ASN A 140 -8.53 11.91 0.43
C ASN A 140 -9.08 10.85 1.41
N ALA A 141 -9.05 9.57 1.04
CA ALA A 141 -9.39 8.47 1.95
C ALA A 141 -8.40 8.35 3.12
N ALA A 142 -7.09 8.46 2.84
CA ALA A 142 -6.04 8.46 3.86
C ALA A 142 -6.16 9.65 4.82
N GLU A 143 -6.40 10.85 4.29
CA GLU A 143 -6.60 12.06 5.08
C GLU A 143 -7.86 11.97 5.97
N LYS A 144 -8.97 11.46 5.43
CA LYS A 144 -10.20 11.20 6.22
C LYS A 144 -9.95 10.21 7.34
N LEU A 145 -9.24 9.10 7.06
CA LEU A 145 -8.89 8.10 8.05
C LEU A 145 -8.05 8.71 9.18
N ALA A 146 -7.03 9.50 8.85
CA ALA A 146 -6.19 10.18 9.84
C ALA A 146 -6.97 11.20 10.67
N GLN A 147 -7.90 11.95 10.06
CA GLN A 147 -8.78 12.90 10.79
C GLN A 147 -9.68 12.18 11.81
N ILE A 148 -10.28 11.04 11.42
CA ILE A 148 -11.11 10.23 12.34
C ILE A 148 -10.22 9.67 13.46
N ALA A 149 -9.06 9.12 13.14
CA ALA A 149 -8.11 8.60 14.12
C ALA A 149 -7.72 9.67 15.14
N LYS A 150 -7.37 10.88 14.67
CA LYS A 150 -6.99 12.01 15.53
C LYS A 150 -8.16 12.43 16.46
N LYS A 151 -9.39 12.52 15.94
CA LYS A 151 -10.60 12.83 16.72
C LYS A 151 -10.79 11.83 17.87
N ASN A 152 -10.47 10.56 17.63
CA ASN A 152 -10.63 9.47 18.59
C ASN A 152 -9.37 9.17 19.41
N LYS A 153 -8.29 9.94 19.22
CA LYS A 153 -6.97 9.72 19.85
C LYS A 153 -6.38 8.34 19.53
N THR A 154 -6.71 7.79 18.36
CA THR A 154 -6.14 6.56 17.84
C THR A 154 -4.80 6.87 17.20
N PRO A 155 -3.68 6.27 17.62
CA PRO A 155 -2.38 6.50 17.03
C PRO A 155 -2.35 6.21 15.52
N VAL A 156 -1.63 7.04 14.77
CA VAL A 156 -1.43 6.92 13.33
C VAL A 156 0.01 6.50 13.04
N ALA A 157 0.18 5.32 12.50
CA ALA A 157 1.43 4.85 11.92
C ALA A 157 1.42 5.10 10.41
N PHE A 158 2.52 5.60 9.88
CA PHE A 158 2.64 5.94 8.46
C PHE A 158 3.95 5.42 7.88
N THR A 159 3.94 4.88 6.67
CA THR A 159 5.16 4.57 5.91
C THR A 159 5.29 5.49 4.71
N LEU A 160 6.52 5.92 4.43
CA LEU A 160 6.83 6.72 3.24
C LEU A 160 6.68 5.91 1.94
N SER A 161 6.75 4.58 2.03
CA SER A 161 6.50 3.58 0.99
C SER A 161 7.54 3.48 -0.13
N ASP A 162 8.00 4.59 -0.68
CA ASP A 162 8.95 4.61 -1.81
C ASP A 162 9.56 6.00 -1.98
N ALA A 163 10.86 6.06 -2.29
CA ALA A 163 11.58 7.32 -2.51
C ALA A 163 10.99 8.14 -3.69
N PHE A 164 10.40 7.48 -4.69
CA PHE A 164 9.67 8.13 -5.78
C PHE A 164 8.43 8.86 -5.25
N VAL A 165 7.66 8.24 -4.36
CA VAL A 165 6.49 8.84 -3.72
C VAL A 165 6.91 10.07 -2.92
N VAL A 166 7.97 9.93 -2.13
CA VAL A 166 8.53 11.04 -1.35
C VAL A 166 8.91 12.20 -2.27
N SER A 167 9.68 11.95 -3.32
CA SER A 167 10.15 13.00 -4.24
C SER A 167 8.99 13.68 -4.97
N SER A 168 7.94 12.92 -5.32
CA SER A 168 6.79 13.46 -6.06
C SER A 168 5.82 14.26 -5.19
N PHE A 169 5.67 13.92 -3.91
CA PHE A 169 4.65 14.46 -3.02
C PHE A 169 5.22 15.05 -1.73
N LYS A 170 6.50 15.38 -1.70
CA LYS A 170 7.23 15.81 -0.51
C LYS A 170 6.47 16.81 0.36
N LYS A 171 5.98 17.90 -0.24
CA LYS A 171 5.29 18.95 0.50
C LYS A 171 4.03 18.42 1.20
N GLN A 172 3.18 17.69 0.46
CA GLN A 172 1.95 17.12 1.02
C GLN A 172 2.26 16.09 2.12
N LEU A 173 3.29 15.26 1.91
CA LEU A 173 3.71 14.27 2.91
C LEU A 173 4.26 14.93 4.16
N THR A 174 5.09 15.99 4.01
CA THR A 174 5.57 16.77 5.16
C THR A 174 4.43 17.34 5.98
N ASP A 175 3.47 17.97 5.31
CA ASP A 175 2.31 18.56 5.98
C ASP A 175 1.45 17.49 6.66
N PHE A 176 1.24 16.35 6.01
CA PHE A 176 0.48 15.24 6.58
C PHE A 176 1.16 14.62 7.79
N ILE A 177 2.47 14.34 7.70
CA ILE A 177 3.27 13.74 8.77
C ILE A 177 3.24 14.62 10.02
N ARG A 178 3.55 15.89 9.88
CA ARG A 178 3.57 16.84 11.00
C ARG A 178 2.26 16.94 11.77
N HIS A 179 1.15 16.81 11.07
CA HIS A 179 -0.15 17.05 11.69
C HIS A 179 -0.88 15.78 12.13
N ASN A 180 -0.50 14.62 11.59
CA ASN A 180 -1.34 13.42 11.76
C ASN A 180 -0.58 12.16 12.17
N VAL A 181 0.75 12.13 12.10
CA VAL A 181 1.52 10.88 12.27
C VAL A 181 2.20 10.83 13.63
N ASP A 182 2.00 9.73 14.34
CA ASP A 182 2.65 9.44 15.62
C ASP A 182 3.86 8.53 15.44
N ILE A 183 3.83 7.64 14.44
CA ILE A 183 4.92 6.69 14.15
C ILE A 183 5.21 6.71 12.66
N LEU A 184 6.45 7.06 12.30
CA LEU A 184 6.90 7.08 10.91
C LEU A 184 7.81 5.90 10.60
N PHE A 185 7.49 5.15 9.54
CA PHE A 185 8.33 4.10 8.96
C PHE A 185 8.95 4.59 7.65
N CYS A 186 10.23 4.38 7.51
CA CYS A 186 10.95 4.64 6.26
C CYS A 186 12.23 3.81 6.20
N ASN A 187 12.71 3.55 4.98
CA ASN A 187 14.06 3.07 4.76
C ASN A 187 15.05 4.26 4.59
N ASP A 188 16.32 3.95 4.41
CA ASP A 188 17.37 4.96 4.27
C ASP A 188 17.21 5.85 3.02
N LEU A 189 16.78 5.29 1.89
CA LEU A 189 16.53 6.03 0.65
C LEU A 189 15.35 6.98 0.80
N GLU A 190 14.28 6.54 1.43
CA GLU A 190 13.10 7.36 1.70
C GLU A 190 13.42 8.49 2.68
N ALA A 191 14.18 8.19 3.75
CA ALA A 191 14.63 9.19 4.72
C ALA A 191 15.49 10.28 4.06
N LYS A 192 16.47 9.88 3.25
CA LYS A 192 17.32 10.79 2.48
C LYS A 192 16.53 11.66 1.50
N ALA A 193 15.59 11.05 0.77
CA ALA A 193 14.71 11.77 -0.15
C ALA A 193 13.83 12.80 0.59
N MET A 194 13.31 12.44 1.78
CA MET A 194 12.44 13.32 2.56
C MET A 194 13.17 14.56 3.07
N ILE A 195 14.42 14.41 3.48
CA ILE A 195 15.23 15.51 4.03
C ILE A 195 16.14 16.16 2.96
N GLU A 196 16.20 15.59 1.75
CA GLU A 196 17.08 16.05 0.64
C GLU A 196 18.57 16.06 1.03
N THR A 197 19.02 14.95 1.59
CA THR A 197 20.43 14.77 1.99
C THR A 197 20.93 13.37 1.66
N GLU A 198 22.20 13.25 1.31
CA GLU A 198 22.85 11.95 1.14
C GLU A 198 23.38 11.39 2.48
N ASP A 199 23.45 12.21 3.51
CA ASP A 199 23.93 11.84 4.84
C ASP A 199 22.78 11.24 5.67
N LEU A 200 22.89 9.96 5.99
CA LEU A 200 21.87 9.22 6.72
C LEU A 200 21.64 9.76 8.16
N GLN A 201 22.67 10.24 8.82
CA GLN A 201 22.55 10.81 10.17
C GLN A 201 21.77 12.14 10.13
N LYS A 202 22.05 12.97 9.13
CA LYS A 202 21.27 14.20 8.90
C LYS A 202 19.83 13.89 8.52
N ALA A 203 19.60 12.84 7.70
CA ALA A 203 18.26 12.40 7.35
C ALA A 203 17.45 12.03 8.60
N PHE A 204 17.99 11.18 9.47
CA PHE A 204 17.33 10.81 10.72
C PHE A 204 17.13 11.98 11.68
N SER A 205 18.11 12.86 11.80
CA SER A 205 17.95 14.06 12.65
C SER A 205 16.83 14.96 12.12
N GLY A 206 16.81 15.22 10.80
CA GLY A 206 15.76 16.03 10.19
C GLY A 206 14.36 15.43 10.31
N LEU A 207 14.23 14.09 10.21
CA LEU A 207 12.94 13.41 10.43
C LEU A 207 12.44 13.53 11.87
N LYS A 208 13.35 13.54 12.86
CA LYS A 208 12.96 13.70 14.27
C LYS A 208 12.46 15.11 14.60
N GLU A 209 12.81 16.10 13.79
CA GLU A 209 12.39 17.49 13.94
C GLU A 209 11.07 17.80 13.21
N MET A 210 10.56 16.83 12.45
CA MET A 210 9.28 16.94 11.74
C MET A 210 8.10 16.73 12.66
#